data_7990a194b6bbd06d468f82eb0142d60b
#
_entry.id   7990a194b6bbd06d468f82eb0142d60b
#
_cell.length_a   1.000
_cell.length_b   1.000
_cell.length_c   1.000
_cell.angle_alpha   90.00
_cell.angle_beta   90.00
_cell.angle_gamma   90.00
#
_symmetry.space_group_name_H-M   'P 1'
#
loop_
_entity.id
_entity.type
_entity.pdbx_description
1 polymer ?
#
loop_
_entity_poly.entity_id
_entity_poly.type
_entity_poly.pdbx_seq_one_letter_code
_entity_poly.pdbx_strand_id
1 'polypeptide(L)'
;MNLPFYLHLALISPAQDGLAEKLGMGKDLAAWLPLVLSIVLVLLFMVIFTVRQYKRCPSNRVLVIYGKVGGNRAAKCLHGGGAFVVPLIQDYEYLKLDPLVIEIPLTGALSQNNIRVNVPSTFTVGVSTDPVLMNNAAERLLGMDERAMSEQAQDIILGQLRLVIATLTIEEINKDREKFMNLI
;
A
#
# COMPACT_ATOMS: atom_id res chain seq x y z
N MET A 1 -3.16 -23.87 -46.26
CA MET A 1 -4.04 -25.06 -46.25
C MET A 1 -4.63 -25.13 -44.82
N ASN A 2 -5.78 -24.44 -44.59
CA ASN A 2 -6.35 -24.20 -43.26
C ASN A 2 -7.57 -25.10 -43.02
N LEU A 3 -7.33 -26.41 -42.82
CA LEU A 3 -8.38 -27.39 -42.53
C LEU A 3 -9.04 -27.24 -41.12
N PRO A 4 -8.37 -26.81 -40.03
CA PRO A 4 -8.99 -26.80 -38.71
C PRO A 4 -10.06 -25.72 -38.50
N PHE A 5 -10.04 -24.65 -39.29
CA PHE A 5 -10.99 -23.56 -39.16
C PHE A 5 -12.39 -23.92 -39.67
N TYR A 6 -12.46 -24.69 -40.74
CA TYR A 6 -13.75 -25.14 -41.33
C TYR A 6 -14.42 -26.26 -40.52
N LEU A 7 -13.65 -27.06 -39.79
CA LEU A 7 -14.20 -28.10 -38.91
C LEU A 7 -14.90 -27.53 -37.68
N HIS A 8 -14.41 -26.44 -37.15
CA HIS A 8 -15.07 -25.73 -36.04
C HIS A 8 -16.37 -25.04 -36.49
N LEU A 9 -16.42 -24.51 -37.71
CA LEU A 9 -17.63 -23.88 -38.23
C LEU A 9 -18.73 -24.92 -38.49
N ALA A 10 -18.37 -26.11 -38.95
CA ALA A 10 -19.31 -27.18 -39.28
C ALA A 10 -19.96 -27.85 -38.06
N LEU A 11 -19.28 -27.81 -36.88
CA LEU A 11 -19.83 -28.37 -35.63
C LEU A 11 -20.78 -27.41 -34.91
N ILE A 12 -20.74 -26.10 -35.20
CA ILE A 12 -21.58 -25.08 -34.57
C ILE A 12 -22.92 -24.91 -35.28
N SER A 13 -22.98 -25.27 -36.59
CA SER A 13 -24.15 -25.08 -37.44
C SER A 13 -25.46 -25.74 -36.94
N PRO A 14 -25.50 -27.04 -36.58
CA PRO A 14 -26.78 -27.70 -36.26
C PRO A 14 -27.38 -27.25 -34.89
N ALA A 15 -26.54 -26.77 -33.96
CA ALA A 15 -27.03 -26.28 -32.68
C ALA A 15 -27.66 -24.88 -32.77
N GLN A 16 -27.26 -24.11 -33.78
CA GLN A 16 -27.78 -22.75 -34.03
C GLN A 16 -29.15 -22.79 -34.70
N ASP A 17 -29.38 -23.74 -35.60
CA ASP A 17 -30.67 -23.89 -36.30
C ASP A 17 -31.79 -24.25 -35.34
N GLY A 18 -31.55 -25.08 -34.31
CA GLY A 18 -32.51 -25.45 -33.31
C GLY A 18 -32.85 -24.33 -32.31
N LEU A 19 -31.91 -23.42 -32.06
CA LEU A 19 -32.13 -22.24 -31.22
C LEU A 19 -32.88 -21.12 -31.97
N ALA A 20 -32.61 -20.95 -33.24
CA ALA A 20 -33.27 -19.96 -34.08
C ALA A 20 -34.76 -20.28 -34.27
N GLU A 21 -35.12 -21.55 -34.42
CA GLU A 21 -36.50 -22.03 -34.52
C GLU A 21 -37.29 -21.82 -33.23
N LYS A 22 -36.67 -22.06 -32.07
CA LYS A 22 -37.29 -21.82 -30.74
C LYS A 22 -37.51 -20.37 -30.41
N LEU A 23 -36.70 -19.45 -30.92
CA LEU A 23 -36.79 -18.00 -30.68
C LEU A 23 -37.59 -17.23 -31.74
N GLY A 24 -38.09 -17.91 -32.81
CA GLY A 24 -38.86 -17.28 -33.88
C GLY A 24 -38.09 -16.23 -34.69
N MET A 25 -36.75 -16.32 -34.71
CA MET A 25 -35.88 -15.33 -35.35
C MET A 25 -35.45 -15.81 -36.73
N GLY A 26 -35.39 -14.88 -37.67
CA GLY A 26 -34.93 -15.17 -39.04
C GLY A 26 -33.51 -15.74 -39.06
N LYS A 27 -33.22 -16.66 -39.98
CA LYS A 27 -31.94 -17.38 -40.11
C LYS A 27 -30.72 -16.46 -40.14
N ASP A 28 -30.86 -15.28 -40.72
CA ASP A 28 -29.81 -14.26 -40.76
C ASP A 28 -29.50 -13.67 -39.40
N LEU A 29 -30.52 -13.46 -38.56
CA LEU A 29 -30.36 -12.93 -37.22
C LEU A 29 -29.69 -13.97 -36.30
N ALA A 30 -30.01 -15.25 -36.44
CA ALA A 30 -29.42 -16.36 -35.71
C ALA A 30 -27.91 -16.54 -35.97
N ALA A 31 -27.48 -16.25 -37.20
CA ALA A 31 -26.05 -16.31 -37.55
C ALA A 31 -25.20 -15.22 -36.87
N TRP A 32 -25.75 -14.03 -36.63
CA TRP A 32 -25.05 -12.93 -35.96
C TRP A 32 -25.08 -13.02 -34.44
N LEU A 33 -26.01 -13.78 -33.89
CA LEU A 33 -26.25 -13.88 -32.43
C LEU A 33 -24.99 -14.36 -31.66
N PRO A 34 -24.27 -15.42 -32.05
CA PRO A 34 -23.05 -15.86 -31.37
C PRO A 34 -21.92 -14.81 -31.47
N LEU A 35 -21.84 -14.09 -32.59
CA LEU A 35 -20.86 -13.06 -32.80
C LEU A 35 -21.12 -11.86 -31.86
N VAL A 36 -22.37 -11.40 -31.80
CA VAL A 36 -22.77 -10.31 -30.89
C VAL A 36 -22.57 -10.74 -29.44
N LEU A 37 -22.96 -11.98 -29.08
CA LEU A 37 -22.77 -12.51 -27.73
C LEU A 37 -21.29 -12.57 -27.34
N SER A 38 -20.40 -12.99 -28.25
CA SER A 38 -18.96 -13.03 -28.00
C SER A 38 -18.37 -11.64 -27.80
N ILE A 39 -18.80 -10.65 -28.59
CA ILE A 39 -18.37 -9.26 -28.44
C ILE A 39 -18.82 -8.70 -27.07
N VAL A 40 -20.08 -8.93 -26.69
CA VAL A 40 -20.61 -8.48 -25.39
C VAL A 40 -19.83 -9.13 -24.24
N LEU A 41 -19.50 -10.42 -24.35
CA LEU A 41 -18.75 -11.14 -23.32
C LEU A 41 -17.33 -10.61 -23.19
N VAL A 42 -16.65 -10.31 -24.32
CA VAL A 42 -15.32 -9.70 -24.33
C VAL A 42 -15.35 -8.30 -23.70
N LEU A 43 -16.35 -7.48 -24.06
CA LEU A 43 -16.52 -6.15 -23.48
C LEU A 43 -16.76 -6.23 -21.97
N LEU A 44 -17.62 -7.13 -21.52
CA LEU A 44 -17.92 -7.34 -20.11
C LEU A 44 -16.68 -7.80 -19.34
N PHE A 45 -15.90 -8.72 -19.92
CA PHE A 45 -14.63 -9.15 -19.36
C PHE A 45 -13.64 -7.99 -19.25
N MET A 46 -13.53 -7.15 -20.28
CA MET A 46 -12.66 -5.97 -20.30
C MET A 46 -13.05 -4.96 -19.21
N VAL A 47 -14.35 -4.72 -19.04
CA VAL A 47 -14.86 -3.82 -17.99
C VAL A 47 -14.54 -4.36 -16.60
N ILE A 48 -14.82 -5.65 -16.35
CA ILE A 48 -14.52 -6.29 -15.06
C ILE A 48 -13.02 -6.25 -14.78
N PHE A 49 -12.19 -6.52 -15.78
CA PHE A 49 -10.74 -6.46 -15.67
C PHE A 49 -10.28 -5.05 -15.29
N THR A 50 -10.76 -4.02 -15.98
CA THR A 50 -10.40 -2.62 -15.69
C THR A 50 -10.82 -2.18 -14.28
N VAL A 51 -12.03 -2.55 -13.85
CA VAL A 51 -12.52 -2.23 -12.50
C VAL A 51 -11.69 -2.91 -11.42
N ARG A 52 -11.23 -4.14 -11.64
CA ARG A 52 -10.36 -4.86 -10.69
C ARG A 52 -8.98 -4.23 -10.53
N GLN A 53 -8.49 -3.51 -11.54
CA GLN A 53 -7.19 -2.82 -11.50
C GLN A 53 -7.24 -1.51 -10.72
N TYR A 54 -8.43 -0.98 -10.48
CA TYR A 54 -8.57 0.25 -9.71
C TYR A 54 -8.48 -0.03 -8.22
N LYS A 55 -7.39 0.44 -7.58
CA LYS A 55 -7.17 0.33 -6.13
C LYS A 55 -7.44 1.66 -5.44
N ARG A 56 -8.30 1.61 -4.43
CA ARG A 56 -8.63 2.77 -3.59
C ARG A 56 -7.71 2.80 -2.38
N CYS A 57 -7.25 3.99 -2.04
CA CYS A 57 -6.48 4.23 -0.83
C CYS A 57 -7.40 4.80 0.25
N PRO A 58 -7.65 4.10 1.36
CA PRO A 58 -8.36 4.66 2.50
C PRO A 58 -7.50 5.73 3.19
N SER A 59 -8.14 6.62 3.97
CA SER A 59 -7.48 7.77 4.60
C SER A 59 -6.45 7.40 5.68
N ASN A 60 -6.57 6.21 6.28
CA ASN A 60 -5.67 5.74 7.33
C ASN A 60 -4.46 4.94 6.80
N ARG A 61 -4.29 4.88 5.49
CA ARG A 61 -3.19 4.14 4.85
C ARG A 61 -2.61 4.94 3.70
N VAL A 62 -1.39 4.61 3.33
CA VAL A 62 -0.72 5.08 2.11
C VAL A 62 -0.65 3.92 1.14
N LEU A 63 -1.12 4.14 -0.08
CA LEU A 63 -0.93 3.20 -1.17
C LEU A 63 0.44 3.45 -1.80
N VAL A 64 1.34 2.49 -1.64
CA VAL A 64 2.67 2.51 -2.24
C VAL A 64 2.65 1.62 -3.48
N ILE A 65 2.91 2.20 -4.64
CA ILE A 65 3.01 1.50 -5.91
C ILE A 65 4.50 1.45 -6.27
N TYR A 66 5.02 0.26 -6.46
CA TYR A 66 6.42 0.03 -6.84
C TYR A 66 6.52 -0.79 -8.13
N GLY A 67 7.71 -0.78 -8.74
CA GLY A 67 7.95 -1.35 -10.06
C GLY A 67 8.14 -0.27 -11.11
N LYS A 68 7.66 -0.47 -12.33
CA LYS A 68 7.78 0.51 -13.41
C LYS A 68 6.76 1.64 -13.22
N VAL A 69 7.08 2.56 -12.31
CA VAL A 69 6.31 3.78 -12.09
C VAL A 69 6.85 4.85 -13.03
N GLY A 70 5.98 5.53 -13.81
CA GLY A 70 6.41 6.56 -14.75
C GLY A 70 7.25 7.65 -14.07
N GLY A 71 8.44 7.91 -14.62
CA GLY A 71 9.46 8.80 -14.05
C GLY A 71 10.58 8.00 -13.39
N ASN A 72 11.66 8.70 -13.02
CA ASN A 72 12.89 8.10 -12.46
C ASN A 72 12.75 7.82 -10.93
N ARG A 73 11.58 7.33 -10.49
CA ARG A 73 11.26 7.03 -9.08
C ARG A 73 11.01 5.55 -8.89
N ALA A 74 11.59 4.98 -7.84
CA ALA A 74 11.43 3.57 -7.49
C ALA A 74 10.03 3.23 -6.96
N ALA A 75 9.39 4.17 -6.27
CA ALA A 75 8.05 4.01 -5.73
C ALA A 75 7.24 5.31 -5.86
N LYS A 76 5.91 5.18 -5.88
CA LYS A 76 4.96 6.28 -5.84
C LYS A 76 4.00 6.08 -4.68
N CYS A 77 4.05 6.99 -3.73
CA CYS A 77 3.13 7.01 -2.59
C CYS A 77 1.92 7.88 -2.88
N LEU A 78 0.74 7.36 -2.53
CA LEU A 78 -0.53 8.06 -2.67
C LEU A 78 -1.25 8.02 -1.32
N HIS A 79 -1.56 9.21 -0.80
CA HIS A 79 -2.38 9.36 0.39
C HIS A 79 -3.77 9.84 -0.03
N GLY A 80 -4.74 8.94 0.10
CA GLY A 80 -6.12 9.18 -0.37
C GLY A 80 -6.31 8.99 -1.87
N GLY A 81 -7.56 8.92 -2.30
CA GLY A 81 -7.93 8.71 -3.70
C GLY A 81 -7.76 7.27 -4.17
N GLY A 82 -7.34 7.10 -5.41
CA GLY A 82 -7.12 5.78 -6.00
C GLY A 82 -6.19 5.83 -7.21
N ALA A 83 -5.61 4.71 -7.54
CA ALA A 83 -4.75 4.55 -8.70
C ALA A 83 -5.06 3.27 -9.46
N PHE A 84 -4.75 3.30 -10.74
CA PHE A 84 -4.70 2.11 -11.57
C PHE A 84 -3.34 1.44 -11.40
N VAL A 85 -3.36 0.17 -11.03
CA VAL A 85 -2.16 -0.66 -10.90
C VAL A 85 -2.18 -1.72 -11.99
N VAL A 86 -1.11 -1.78 -12.78
CA VAL A 86 -0.97 -2.79 -13.84
C VAL A 86 -0.18 -3.98 -13.28
N PRO A 87 -0.82 -5.12 -12.98
CA PRO A 87 -0.21 -6.21 -12.21
C PRO A 87 0.95 -6.93 -12.90
N LEU A 88 1.18 -6.69 -14.19
CA LEU A 88 2.32 -7.25 -14.95
C LEU A 88 3.64 -6.49 -14.73
N ILE A 89 3.56 -5.22 -14.35
CA ILE A 89 4.71 -4.31 -14.29
C ILE A 89 4.77 -3.51 -13.00
N GLN A 90 3.71 -3.52 -12.20
CA GLN A 90 3.59 -2.77 -10.95
C GLN A 90 3.00 -3.67 -9.88
N ASP A 91 3.54 -3.56 -8.67
CA ASP A 91 2.96 -4.10 -7.47
C ASP A 91 2.54 -2.96 -6.53
N TYR A 92 1.68 -3.27 -5.57
CA TYR A 92 1.21 -2.30 -4.61
C TYR A 92 1.16 -2.89 -3.21
N GLU A 93 1.43 -2.06 -2.23
CA GLU A 93 1.32 -2.41 -0.83
C GLU A 93 0.75 -1.24 -0.03
N TYR A 94 0.12 -1.53 1.11
CA TYR A 94 -0.45 -0.52 1.97
C TYR A 94 0.42 -0.31 3.20
N LEU A 95 0.97 0.90 3.36
CA LEU A 95 1.62 1.33 4.59
C LEU A 95 0.57 1.92 5.53
N LYS A 96 0.49 1.41 6.76
CA LYS A 96 -0.41 1.93 7.79
C LYS A 96 0.13 3.27 8.31
N LEU A 97 -0.77 4.22 8.54
CA LEU A 97 -0.47 5.52 9.16
C LEU A 97 -0.83 5.55 10.65
N ASP A 98 -1.35 4.44 11.17
CA ASP A 98 -1.76 4.37 12.57
C ASP A 98 -0.55 4.63 13.48
N PRO A 99 -0.69 5.52 14.48
CA PRO A 99 0.42 5.84 15.37
C PRO A 99 0.76 4.65 16.26
N LEU A 100 2.06 4.40 16.44
CA LEU A 100 2.60 3.36 17.31
C LEU A 100 2.95 3.98 18.67
N VAL A 101 2.51 3.35 19.74
CA VAL A 101 2.89 3.73 21.10
C VAL A 101 4.06 2.86 21.55
N ILE A 102 5.17 3.52 21.89
CA ILE A 102 6.42 2.88 22.26
C ILE A 102 6.76 3.24 23.70
N GLU A 103 6.86 2.24 24.57
CA GLU A 103 7.30 2.41 25.95
C GLU A 103 8.81 2.23 26.04
N ILE A 104 9.49 3.21 26.58
CA ILE A 104 10.94 3.22 26.74
C ILE A 104 11.30 3.27 28.20
N PRO A 105 11.62 2.13 28.83
CA PRO A 105 12.07 2.07 30.21
C PRO A 105 13.56 2.44 30.31
N LEU A 106 13.89 3.72 30.14
CA LEU A 106 15.27 4.20 30.26
C LEU A 106 15.71 4.15 31.72
N THR A 107 16.58 3.22 32.05
CA THR A 107 17.15 3.01 33.38
C THR A 107 18.66 3.22 33.39
N GLY A 108 19.17 3.88 34.41
CA GLY A 108 20.61 4.04 34.66
C GLY A 108 21.33 4.96 33.67
N ALA A 109 20.64 5.87 33.00
CA ALA A 109 21.26 6.89 32.17
C ALA A 109 22.08 7.85 33.03
N LEU A 110 23.23 8.30 32.55
CA LEU A 110 24.08 9.27 33.24
C LEU A 110 23.74 10.69 32.80
N SER A 111 23.43 11.56 33.73
CA SER A 111 23.30 12.99 33.49
C SER A 111 24.67 13.65 33.29
N GLN A 112 24.69 14.94 32.92
CA GLN A 112 25.93 15.71 32.80
C GLN A 112 26.80 15.67 34.06
N ASN A 113 26.17 15.58 35.22
CA ASN A 113 26.85 15.51 36.52
C ASN A 113 27.25 14.08 36.94
N ASN A 114 27.27 13.12 36.01
CA ASN A 114 27.54 11.69 36.28
C ASN A 114 26.59 11.04 37.30
N ILE A 115 25.39 11.57 37.47
CA ILE A 115 24.37 10.97 38.33
C ILE A 115 23.47 10.08 37.50
N ARG A 116 23.21 8.88 38.00
CA ARG A 116 22.31 7.94 37.33
C ARG A 116 20.86 8.34 37.53
N VAL A 117 20.14 8.47 36.42
CA VAL A 117 18.72 8.79 36.40
C VAL A 117 17.91 7.70 35.68
N ASN A 118 16.67 7.53 36.14
CA ASN A 118 15.71 6.65 35.49
C ASN A 118 14.58 7.54 34.96
N VAL A 119 14.39 7.50 33.64
CA VAL A 119 13.39 8.31 32.94
C VAL A 119 12.51 7.38 32.10
N PRO A 120 11.52 6.70 32.72
CA PRO A 120 10.54 5.94 31.96
C PRO A 120 9.70 6.91 31.12
N SER A 121 9.63 6.67 29.84
CA SER A 121 8.95 7.56 28.89
C SER A 121 8.11 6.75 27.90
N THR A 122 7.02 7.34 27.45
CA THR A 122 6.16 6.78 26.41
C THR A 122 6.13 7.74 25.24
N PHE A 123 6.43 7.23 24.05
CA PHE A 123 6.44 8.00 22.80
C PHE A 123 5.36 7.49 21.88
N THR A 124 4.70 8.42 21.20
CA THR A 124 3.79 8.10 20.12
C THR A 124 4.44 8.52 18.81
N VAL A 125 4.75 7.57 17.95
CA VAL A 125 5.40 7.80 16.66
C VAL A 125 4.44 7.45 15.53
N GLY A 126 4.51 8.19 14.43
CA GLY A 126 3.67 7.97 13.26
C GLY A 126 4.37 8.40 11.99
N VAL A 127 3.89 7.85 10.87
CA VAL A 127 4.40 8.23 9.55
C VAL A 127 3.79 9.58 9.15
N SER A 128 4.66 10.53 8.75
CA SER A 128 4.22 11.84 8.27
C SER A 128 3.46 11.73 6.95
N THR A 129 2.46 12.59 6.78
CA THR A 129 1.71 12.74 5.51
C THR A 129 2.40 13.68 4.52
N ASP A 130 3.52 14.29 4.90
CA ASP A 130 4.34 15.08 3.97
C ASP A 130 4.84 14.19 2.82
N PRO A 131 4.67 14.59 1.54
CA PRO A 131 5.01 13.75 0.41
C PRO A 131 6.46 13.28 0.37
N VAL A 132 7.40 14.10 0.85
CA VAL A 132 8.84 13.77 0.84
C VAL A 132 9.14 12.75 1.93
N LEU A 133 8.68 13.03 3.16
CA LEU A 133 8.89 12.14 4.31
C LEU A 133 8.15 10.82 4.13
N MET A 134 6.95 10.85 3.57
CA MET A 134 6.16 9.68 3.27
C MET A 134 6.84 8.75 2.26
N ASN A 135 7.44 9.28 1.19
CA ASN A 135 8.20 8.48 0.22
C ASN A 135 9.44 7.83 0.88
N ASN A 136 10.18 8.59 1.68
CA ASN A 136 11.34 8.06 2.41
C ASN A 136 10.92 6.98 3.42
N ALA A 137 9.82 7.18 4.11
CA ALA A 137 9.26 6.18 5.03
C ALA A 137 8.82 4.92 4.28
N ALA A 138 8.15 5.07 3.13
CA ALA A 138 7.74 3.94 2.31
C ALA A 138 8.92 3.11 1.83
N GLU A 139 10.01 3.74 1.36
CA GLU A 139 11.21 3.03 0.89
C GLU A 139 11.89 2.21 2.00
N ARG A 140 11.75 2.61 3.25
CA ARG A 140 12.43 1.98 4.40
C ARG A 140 11.56 1.03 5.18
N LEU A 141 10.27 1.34 5.31
CA LEU A 141 9.33 0.62 6.19
C LEU A 141 8.41 -0.33 5.43
N LEU A 142 8.37 -0.26 4.09
CA LEU A 142 7.53 -1.14 3.30
C LEU A 142 7.92 -2.60 3.53
N GLY A 143 6.93 -3.45 3.78
CA GLY A 143 7.15 -4.86 4.08
C GLY A 143 7.61 -5.17 5.51
N MET A 144 7.84 -4.15 6.36
CA MET A 144 8.13 -4.38 7.78
C MET A 144 6.84 -4.62 8.56
N ASP A 145 6.91 -5.57 9.47
CA ASP A 145 5.84 -5.79 10.44
C ASP A 145 5.83 -4.66 11.49
N GLU A 146 4.65 -4.37 12.03
CA GLU A 146 4.42 -3.33 13.04
C GLU A 146 5.35 -3.49 14.27
N ARG A 147 5.60 -4.74 14.64
CA ARG A 147 6.52 -5.08 15.72
C ARG A 147 7.96 -4.69 15.41
N ALA A 148 8.44 -5.02 14.21
CA ALA A 148 9.78 -4.67 13.78
C ALA A 148 9.97 -3.15 13.67
N MET A 149 8.95 -2.42 13.19
CA MET A 149 8.96 -0.95 13.17
C MET A 149 9.04 -0.37 14.59
N SER A 150 8.28 -0.93 15.53
CA SER A 150 8.28 -0.50 16.93
C SER A 150 9.64 -0.74 17.59
N GLU A 151 10.23 -1.91 17.40
CA GLU A 151 11.55 -2.27 17.94
C GLU A 151 12.65 -1.34 17.38
N GLN A 152 12.64 -1.08 16.08
CA GLN A 152 13.61 -0.18 15.44
C GLN A 152 13.46 1.27 15.93
N ALA A 153 12.23 1.75 16.06
CA ALA A 153 11.97 3.09 16.57
C ALA A 153 12.37 3.20 18.05
N GLN A 154 12.12 2.16 18.85
CA GLN A 154 12.54 2.11 20.26
C GLN A 154 14.05 2.24 20.40
N ASP A 155 14.83 1.52 19.59
CA ASP A 155 16.30 1.58 19.65
C ASP A 155 16.83 2.95 19.28
N ILE A 156 16.26 3.59 18.25
CA ILE A 156 16.65 4.93 17.82
C ILE A 156 16.35 5.96 18.92
N ILE A 157 15.12 5.94 19.45
CA ILE A 157 14.70 6.90 20.49
C ILE A 157 15.50 6.68 21.77
N LEU A 158 15.76 5.42 22.16
CA LEU A 158 16.59 5.11 23.33
C LEU A 158 18.00 5.68 23.21
N GLY A 159 18.60 5.58 22.00
CA GLY A 159 19.90 6.18 21.70
C GLY A 159 19.89 7.70 21.82
N GLN A 160 18.89 8.36 21.26
CA GLN A 160 18.74 9.81 21.34
C GLN A 160 18.47 10.29 22.78
N LEU A 161 17.61 9.60 23.51
CA LEU A 161 17.35 9.92 24.93
C LEU A 161 18.61 9.88 25.78
N ARG A 162 19.46 8.87 25.59
CA ARG A 162 20.73 8.78 26.31
C ARG A 162 21.64 9.96 26.01
N LEU A 163 21.72 10.37 24.74
CA LEU A 163 22.51 11.53 24.34
C LEU A 163 21.98 12.82 24.97
N VAL A 164 20.68 13.06 24.90
CA VAL A 164 20.07 14.27 25.46
C VAL A 164 20.25 14.32 26.98
N ILE A 165 20.01 13.20 27.68
CA ILE A 165 20.19 13.14 29.14
C ILE A 165 21.65 13.40 29.56
N ALA A 166 22.62 12.91 28.77
CA ALA A 166 24.02 13.15 29.05
C ALA A 166 24.43 14.64 28.92
N THR A 167 23.66 15.44 28.19
CA THR A 167 23.90 16.88 28.01
C THR A 167 23.20 17.76 29.04
N LEU A 168 22.25 17.20 29.78
CA LEU A 168 21.40 17.93 30.73
C LEU A 168 21.79 17.64 32.19
N THR A 169 21.66 18.69 33.03
CA THR A 169 21.74 18.55 34.47
C THR A 169 20.43 18.00 35.03
N ILE A 170 20.46 17.41 36.24
CA ILE A 170 19.24 16.92 36.91
C ILE A 170 18.23 18.03 37.16
N GLU A 171 18.71 19.23 37.45
CA GLU A 171 17.87 20.40 37.68
C GLU A 171 17.13 20.82 36.41
N GLU A 172 17.79 20.76 35.25
CA GLU A 172 17.16 21.04 33.94
C GLU A 172 16.16 19.96 33.55
N ILE A 173 16.46 18.68 33.75
CA ILE A 173 15.54 17.59 33.49
C ILE A 173 14.25 17.71 34.30
N ASN A 174 14.37 18.18 35.56
CA ASN A 174 13.25 18.26 36.50
C ASN A 174 12.47 19.58 36.40
N LYS A 175 13.13 20.68 36.07
CA LYS A 175 12.57 22.03 36.09
C LYS A 175 12.05 22.50 34.74
N ASP A 176 12.68 22.09 33.67
CA ASP A 176 12.41 22.56 32.30
C ASP A 176 11.93 21.40 31.38
N ARG A 177 10.78 20.83 31.74
CA ARG A 177 10.18 19.74 30.96
C ARG A 177 9.95 20.10 29.49
N GLU A 178 9.60 21.37 29.21
CA GLU A 178 9.40 21.86 27.85
C GLU A 178 10.71 21.86 27.04
N LYS A 179 11.80 22.30 27.67
CA LYS A 179 13.13 22.31 27.06
C LYS A 179 13.61 20.91 26.77
N PHE A 180 13.38 19.95 27.67
CA PHE A 180 13.67 18.54 27.47
C PHE A 180 12.89 17.95 26.31
N MET A 181 11.60 18.25 26.21
CA MET A 181 10.73 17.75 25.12
C MET A 181 11.12 18.34 23.76
N ASN A 182 11.64 19.55 23.69
CA ASN A 182 12.06 20.19 22.44
C ASN A 182 13.43 19.69 21.94
N LEU A 183 14.22 19.01 22.76
CA LEU A 183 15.54 18.47 22.42
C LEU A 183 15.48 17.01 21.92
N ILE A 184 14.34 16.35 22.12
CA ILE A 184 14.06 14.99 21.65
C ILE A 184 13.34 15.01 20.30
#